data_e15cd6083b53ce1ec1dd6f732153b2ad
#
_entry.id   e15cd6083b53ce1ec1dd6f732153b2ad
#
_cell.length_a   1.000
_cell.length_b   1.000
_cell.length_c   1.000
_cell.angle_alpha   90.00
_cell.angle_beta   90.00
_cell.angle_gamma   90.00
#
_symmetry.space_group_name_H-M   'P 1'
#
loop_
_entity.id
_entity.type
_entity.pdbx_description
1 polymer ?
#
loop_
_entity_poly.entity_id
_entity_poly.type
_entity_poly.pdbx_seq_one_letter_code
_entity_poly.pdbx_strand_id
1 'polypeptide(L)'
;MKRITNILIITILCLVVQAQEPVLSPRLKEYYRIKMEMNNLYSEFSWAGNRTKDTVAMREILARYEENRQRLQQFPEYFRPSWDARNYADMLAVFGRYAEAVALYDTAFYHRQMEAYDFNLPYRRAYFAGDTLLHQRKLAEYQQSECGLYSYNEWQVRRKLWELQQMDQMAIKLSDLPGLDHEMEVRMLAFKDSILKASIAQLRADYPEIEDVLSLDFFAKFLLGRHLYSADPDYWFEVEYPRSRMLLESGQGSPDSYAHTYDFYLVRSGKGKSYYGQYGCSDDLTSADTAEINYHRADIGLEPFEAERRDKNVIYITY
;
A
#
# COMPACT_ATOMS: atom_id res chain seq x y z
N MET A 1 -39.28 -27.55 -6.60
CA MET A 1 -39.49 -26.09 -6.58
C MET A 1 -38.97 -25.42 -5.29
N LYS A 2 -39.39 -25.78 -4.07
CA LYS A 2 -38.97 -25.11 -2.82
C LYS A 2 -37.43 -25.06 -2.61
N ARG A 3 -36.65 -26.09 -3.01
CA ARG A 3 -35.17 -26.10 -2.86
C ARG A 3 -34.47 -25.12 -3.80
N ILE A 4 -34.97 -24.96 -5.03
CA ILE A 4 -34.40 -24.02 -6.01
C ILE A 4 -34.65 -22.57 -5.58
N THR A 5 -35.85 -22.30 -5.04
CA THR A 5 -36.19 -20.96 -4.53
C THR A 5 -35.33 -20.57 -3.33
N ASN A 6 -35.03 -21.51 -2.42
CA ASN A 6 -34.17 -21.22 -1.27
C ASN A 6 -32.69 -20.98 -1.68
N ILE A 7 -32.16 -21.70 -2.67
CA ILE A 7 -30.81 -21.47 -3.20
C ILE A 7 -30.75 -20.11 -3.88
N LEU A 8 -31.76 -19.76 -4.68
CA LEU A 8 -31.81 -18.46 -5.36
C LEU A 8 -31.89 -17.28 -4.37
N ILE A 9 -32.71 -17.43 -3.30
CA ILE A 9 -32.81 -16.41 -2.23
C ILE A 9 -31.51 -16.27 -1.47
N ILE A 10 -30.82 -17.37 -1.14
CA ILE A 10 -29.51 -17.34 -0.47
C ILE A 10 -28.47 -16.69 -1.38
N THR A 11 -28.46 -17.03 -2.67
CA THR A 11 -27.51 -16.43 -3.64
C THR A 11 -27.79 -14.94 -3.82
N ILE A 12 -29.05 -14.52 -3.91
CA ILE A 12 -29.43 -13.09 -3.98
C ILE A 12 -29.08 -12.37 -2.68
N LEU A 13 -29.32 -12.95 -1.52
CA LEU A 13 -28.92 -12.39 -0.23
C LEU A 13 -27.39 -12.28 -0.11
N CYS A 14 -26.62 -13.27 -0.55
CA CYS A 14 -25.17 -13.20 -0.59
C CYS A 14 -24.68 -12.11 -1.56
N LEU A 15 -25.30 -11.96 -2.74
CA LEU A 15 -24.96 -10.91 -3.71
C LEU A 15 -25.33 -9.50 -3.19
N VAL A 16 -26.44 -9.37 -2.47
CA VAL A 16 -26.86 -8.08 -1.86
C VAL A 16 -25.94 -7.72 -0.69
N VAL A 17 -25.49 -8.69 0.11
CA VAL A 17 -24.52 -8.45 1.20
C VAL A 17 -23.13 -8.10 0.66
N GLN A 18 -22.76 -8.63 -0.51
CA GLN A 18 -21.48 -8.26 -1.17
C GLN A 18 -21.51 -6.87 -1.82
N ALA A 19 -22.71 -6.32 -2.11
CA ALA A 19 -22.84 -5.04 -2.82
C ALA A 19 -22.87 -3.81 -1.89
N GLN A 20 -22.85 -4.00 -0.58
CA GLN A 20 -22.90 -2.86 0.34
C GLN A 20 -21.48 -2.44 0.73
N GLU A 21 -21.12 -1.20 0.39
CA GLU A 21 -19.83 -0.62 0.78
C GLU A 21 -19.61 -0.62 2.29
N PRO A 22 -18.36 -0.72 2.78
CA PRO A 22 -18.08 -0.79 4.20
C PRO A 22 -18.46 0.52 4.90
N VAL A 23 -19.21 0.41 6.00
CA VAL A 23 -19.47 1.51 6.92
C VAL A 23 -18.75 1.22 8.22
N LEU A 24 -17.62 1.92 8.45
CA LEU A 24 -16.77 1.68 9.60
C LEU A 24 -17.39 2.23 10.89
N SER A 25 -17.14 1.54 12.00
CA SER A 25 -17.54 2.03 13.32
C SER A 25 -16.86 3.37 13.65
N PRO A 26 -17.47 4.25 14.46
CA PRO A 26 -16.84 5.51 14.86
C PRO A 26 -15.46 5.31 15.50
N ARG A 27 -15.27 4.23 16.27
CA ARG A 27 -14.00 3.90 16.91
C ARG A 27 -12.93 3.52 15.87
N LEU A 28 -13.28 2.76 14.84
CA LEU A 28 -12.36 2.40 13.77
C LEU A 28 -12.03 3.59 12.86
N LYS A 29 -13.00 4.47 12.60
CA LYS A 29 -12.78 5.74 11.89
C LYS A 29 -11.77 6.63 12.62
N GLU A 30 -11.91 6.77 13.95
CA GLU A 30 -10.96 7.56 14.77
C GLU A 30 -9.55 6.93 14.73
N TYR A 31 -9.44 5.60 14.83
CA TYR A 31 -8.16 4.91 14.66
C TYR A 31 -7.51 5.24 13.31
N TYR A 32 -8.26 5.16 12.21
CA TYR A 32 -7.74 5.47 10.89
C TYR A 32 -7.39 6.93 10.71
N ARG A 33 -8.16 7.85 11.29
CA ARG A 33 -7.84 9.28 11.27
C ARG A 33 -6.46 9.56 11.88
N ILE A 34 -6.19 8.99 13.04
CA ILE A 34 -4.87 9.13 13.70
C ILE A 34 -3.77 8.47 12.86
N LYS A 35 -4.04 7.29 12.32
CA LYS A 35 -3.10 6.54 11.46
C LYS A 35 -2.73 7.33 10.19
N MET A 36 -3.70 7.94 9.52
CA MET A 36 -3.46 8.79 8.35
C MET A 36 -2.70 10.06 8.71
N GLU A 37 -3.04 10.71 9.83
CA GLU A 37 -2.28 11.87 10.33
C GLU A 37 -0.81 11.49 10.55
N MET A 38 -0.51 10.34 11.11
CA MET A 38 0.88 9.87 11.27
C MET A 38 1.60 9.67 9.94
N ASN A 39 0.92 9.13 8.92
CA ASN A 39 1.51 9.01 7.57
C ASN A 39 1.81 10.38 6.97
N ASN A 40 0.92 11.34 7.13
CA ASN A 40 1.13 12.72 6.67
C ASN A 40 2.31 13.36 7.40
N LEU A 41 2.40 13.22 8.72
CA LEU A 41 3.53 13.71 9.51
C LEU A 41 4.86 13.10 9.07
N TYR A 42 4.89 11.81 8.77
CA TYR A 42 6.11 11.19 8.23
C TYR A 42 6.49 11.75 6.85
N SER A 43 5.52 12.00 5.98
CA SER A 43 5.75 12.63 4.68
C SER A 43 6.26 14.05 4.82
N GLU A 44 5.67 14.86 5.72
CA GLU A 44 6.13 16.21 6.06
C GLU A 44 7.55 16.19 6.61
N PHE A 45 7.86 15.26 7.52
CA PHE A 45 9.20 15.06 8.07
C PHE A 45 10.23 14.77 6.98
N SER A 46 9.92 13.82 6.10
CA SER A 46 10.80 13.45 4.99
C SER A 46 11.02 14.63 4.04
N TRP A 47 9.99 15.41 3.76
CA TRP A 47 10.08 16.61 2.94
C TRP A 47 10.95 17.69 3.59
N ALA A 48 10.74 17.98 4.89
CA ALA A 48 11.53 18.96 5.65
C ALA A 48 13.01 18.54 5.69
N GLY A 49 13.31 17.27 5.91
CA GLY A 49 14.68 16.75 5.91
C GLY A 49 15.39 16.84 4.58
N ASN A 50 14.68 16.53 3.49
CA ASN A 50 15.28 16.46 2.15
C ASN A 50 15.44 17.84 1.49
N ARG A 51 14.51 18.77 1.70
CA ARG A 51 14.48 20.04 0.98
C ARG A 51 14.91 21.24 1.79
N THR A 52 14.43 21.35 3.01
CA THR A 52 14.67 22.57 3.82
C THR A 52 15.77 22.37 4.86
N LYS A 53 16.05 21.12 5.25
CA LYS A 53 16.93 20.78 6.39
C LYS A 53 16.55 21.51 7.69
N ASP A 54 15.27 21.82 7.85
CA ASP A 54 14.72 22.53 9.00
C ASP A 54 14.58 21.56 10.19
N THR A 55 15.62 21.54 11.01
CA THR A 55 15.67 20.67 12.19
C THR A 55 14.67 21.08 13.29
N VAL A 56 14.19 22.32 13.32
CA VAL A 56 13.17 22.77 14.27
C VAL A 56 11.82 22.22 13.88
N ALA A 57 11.40 22.44 12.63
CA ALA A 57 10.16 21.86 12.10
C ALA A 57 10.16 20.32 12.24
N MET A 58 11.28 19.66 11.92
CA MET A 58 11.38 18.20 12.05
C MET A 58 11.20 17.72 13.51
N ARG A 59 11.66 18.46 14.51
CA ARG A 59 11.43 18.11 15.93
C ARG A 59 9.97 18.27 16.33
N GLU A 60 9.31 19.32 15.88
CA GLU A 60 7.89 19.54 16.13
C GLU A 60 7.03 18.44 15.49
N ILE A 61 7.36 18.05 14.26
CA ILE A 61 6.69 16.93 13.56
C ILE A 61 6.91 15.62 14.33
N LEU A 62 8.15 15.34 14.79
CA LEU A 62 8.42 14.14 15.58
C LEU A 62 7.62 14.13 16.89
N ALA A 63 7.52 15.24 17.61
CA ALA A 63 6.74 15.32 18.84
C ALA A 63 5.25 15.01 18.59
N ARG A 64 4.65 15.57 17.54
CA ARG A 64 3.27 15.26 17.13
C ARG A 64 3.10 13.80 16.73
N TYR A 65 4.10 13.23 16.05
CA TYR A 65 4.11 11.81 15.69
C TYR A 65 4.10 10.92 16.93
N GLU A 66 4.95 11.21 17.92
CA GLU A 66 5.02 10.49 19.20
C GLU A 66 3.70 10.59 19.98
N GLU A 67 3.05 11.76 20.02
CA GLU A 67 1.73 11.94 20.62
C GLU A 67 0.67 11.07 19.94
N ASN A 68 0.59 11.12 18.61
CA ASN A 68 -0.36 10.30 17.87
C ASN A 68 -0.09 8.80 18.05
N ARG A 69 1.17 8.39 18.13
CA ARG A 69 1.54 7.01 18.42
C ARG A 69 1.04 6.55 19.79
N GLN A 70 1.12 7.41 20.81
CA GLN A 70 0.54 7.13 22.13
C GLN A 70 -0.99 7.03 22.08
N ARG A 71 -1.66 7.89 21.29
CA ARG A 71 -3.12 7.80 21.08
C ARG A 71 -3.52 6.49 20.41
N LEU A 72 -2.75 5.98 19.43
CA LEU A 72 -3.02 4.70 18.78
C LEU A 72 -2.97 3.52 19.75
N GLN A 73 -2.16 3.57 20.81
CA GLN A 73 -2.11 2.52 21.84
C GLN A 73 -3.44 2.35 22.58
N GLN A 74 -4.36 3.32 22.51
CA GLN A 74 -5.71 3.22 23.07
C GLN A 74 -6.65 2.32 22.23
N PHE A 75 -6.17 1.81 21.08
CA PHE A 75 -6.88 0.94 20.16
C PHE A 75 -6.15 -0.42 20.03
N PRO A 76 -5.96 -1.18 21.14
CA PRO A 76 -5.16 -2.41 21.13
C PRO A 76 -5.72 -3.49 20.20
N GLU A 77 -7.02 -3.41 19.88
CA GLU A 77 -7.68 -4.31 18.92
C GLU A 77 -7.21 -4.11 17.48
N TYR A 78 -6.77 -2.90 17.11
CA TYR A 78 -6.34 -2.52 15.76
C TYR A 78 -4.83 -2.25 15.65
N PHE A 79 -4.26 -1.61 16.68
CA PHE A 79 -2.87 -1.16 16.64
C PHE A 79 -1.89 -2.32 16.69
N ARG A 80 -0.93 -2.32 15.76
CA ARG A 80 0.21 -3.23 15.73
C ARG A 80 1.50 -2.41 15.80
N PRO A 81 2.35 -2.60 16.82
CA PRO A 81 3.58 -1.82 16.99
C PRO A 81 4.55 -1.88 15.80
N SER A 82 4.50 -2.97 15.03
CA SER A 82 5.32 -3.13 13.84
C SER A 82 4.89 -2.26 12.66
N TRP A 83 3.64 -1.83 12.64
CA TRP A 83 3.08 -1.11 11.48
C TRP A 83 3.80 0.21 11.17
N ASP A 84 4.14 1.00 12.19
CA ASP A 84 4.81 2.29 12.05
C ASP A 84 6.30 2.25 12.41
N ALA A 85 6.79 1.08 12.82
CA ALA A 85 8.12 0.92 13.40
C ALA A 85 9.22 1.45 12.49
N ARG A 86 9.16 1.16 11.18
CA ARG A 86 10.15 1.64 10.21
C ARG A 86 10.16 3.17 10.10
N ASN A 87 9.00 3.77 9.94
CA ASN A 87 8.87 5.23 9.77
C ASN A 87 9.32 5.97 11.03
N TYR A 88 8.94 5.47 12.19
CA TYR A 88 9.36 6.05 13.46
C TYR A 88 10.87 5.87 13.69
N ALA A 89 11.44 4.72 13.33
CA ALA A 89 12.88 4.49 13.39
C ALA A 89 13.66 5.48 12.50
N ASP A 90 13.19 5.73 11.27
CA ASP A 90 13.78 6.72 10.36
C ASP A 90 13.82 8.11 11.03
N MET A 91 12.73 8.55 11.65
CA MET A 91 12.65 9.84 12.35
C MET A 91 13.63 9.91 13.52
N LEU A 92 13.73 8.86 14.35
CA LEU A 92 14.64 8.82 15.50
C LEU A 92 16.11 8.81 15.07
N ALA A 93 16.45 8.07 14.02
CA ALA A 93 17.81 7.95 13.51
C ALA A 93 18.35 9.31 13.03
N VAL A 94 17.51 10.14 12.40
CA VAL A 94 17.87 11.51 11.99
C VAL A 94 18.35 12.37 13.17
N PHE A 95 17.79 12.15 14.36
CA PHE A 95 18.17 12.87 15.58
C PHE A 95 19.24 12.16 16.42
N GLY A 96 19.89 11.11 15.89
CA GLY A 96 20.94 10.38 16.57
C GLY A 96 20.44 9.46 17.71
N ARG A 97 19.14 9.21 17.82
CA ARG A 97 18.55 8.26 18.78
C ARG A 97 18.72 6.83 18.27
N TYR A 98 19.96 6.44 17.96
CA TYR A 98 20.26 5.22 17.20
C TYR A 98 19.85 3.93 17.91
N ALA A 99 20.02 3.84 19.22
CA ALA A 99 19.64 2.64 19.95
C ALA A 99 18.11 2.37 19.89
N GLU A 100 17.32 3.44 19.99
CA GLU A 100 15.86 3.37 19.91
C GLU A 100 15.43 3.07 18.46
N ALA A 101 16.07 3.73 17.48
CA ALA A 101 15.82 3.48 16.07
C ALA A 101 16.09 2.02 15.70
N VAL A 102 17.22 1.44 16.15
CA VAL A 102 17.57 0.04 15.88
C VAL A 102 16.53 -0.92 16.48
N ALA A 103 16.06 -0.68 17.71
CA ALA A 103 15.02 -1.52 18.31
C ALA A 103 13.71 -1.53 17.50
N LEU A 104 13.38 -0.41 16.88
CA LEU A 104 12.21 -0.30 15.99
C LEU A 104 12.47 -0.93 14.62
N TYR A 105 13.67 -0.77 14.05
CA TYR A 105 14.03 -1.50 12.83
C TYR A 105 14.04 -3.00 13.06
N ASP A 106 14.52 -3.51 14.20
CA ASP A 106 14.39 -4.91 14.57
C ASP A 106 12.93 -5.34 14.57
N THR A 107 12.05 -4.53 15.18
CA THR A 107 10.60 -4.80 15.16
C THR A 107 10.06 -4.86 13.72
N ALA A 108 10.40 -3.89 12.87
CA ALA A 108 9.94 -3.87 11.48
C ALA A 108 10.47 -5.07 10.69
N PHE A 109 11.75 -5.41 10.85
CA PHE A 109 12.41 -6.51 10.14
C PHE A 109 11.82 -7.88 10.53
N TYR A 110 11.78 -8.19 11.82
CA TYR A 110 11.29 -9.49 12.27
C TYR A 110 9.77 -9.68 12.10
N HIS A 111 9.03 -8.58 11.90
CA HIS A 111 7.62 -8.62 11.50
C HIS A 111 7.43 -8.50 9.97
N ARG A 112 8.49 -8.64 9.17
CA ARG A 112 8.45 -8.62 7.70
C ARG A 112 7.88 -7.31 7.09
N GLN A 113 8.03 -6.18 7.82
CA GLN A 113 7.65 -4.84 7.35
C GLN A 113 8.82 -4.10 6.70
N MET A 114 9.98 -4.70 6.70
CA MET A 114 11.23 -4.17 6.13
C MET A 114 12.15 -5.33 5.76
N GLU A 115 12.92 -5.19 4.72
CA GLU A 115 13.98 -6.11 4.29
C GLU A 115 15.38 -5.55 4.61
N ALA A 116 16.39 -6.41 4.58
CA ALA A 116 17.79 -5.98 4.75
C ALA A 116 18.18 -4.94 3.69
N TYR A 117 17.69 -5.09 2.47
CA TYR A 117 17.88 -4.12 1.40
C TYR A 117 17.29 -2.73 1.76
N ASP A 118 16.07 -2.69 2.30
CA ASP A 118 15.43 -1.44 2.72
C ASP A 118 16.27 -0.70 3.76
N PHE A 119 16.82 -1.43 4.74
CA PHE A 119 17.69 -0.85 5.76
C PHE A 119 18.96 -0.26 5.15
N ASN A 120 19.45 -0.80 4.04
CA ASN A 120 20.66 -0.36 3.33
C ASN A 120 20.43 0.78 2.33
N LEU A 121 19.23 1.32 2.20
CA LEU A 121 18.97 2.44 1.29
C LEU A 121 19.88 3.66 1.61
N PRO A 122 20.33 4.42 0.59
CA PRO A 122 21.29 5.51 0.78
C PRO A 122 20.88 6.52 1.84
N TYR A 123 19.61 6.89 1.91
CA TYR A 123 19.13 7.85 2.89
C TYR A 123 19.17 7.31 4.32
N ARG A 124 18.89 6.01 4.56
CA ARG A 124 19.01 5.39 5.89
C ARG A 124 20.46 5.28 6.32
N ARG A 125 21.38 4.95 5.42
CA ARG A 125 22.81 5.02 5.70
C ARG A 125 23.23 6.42 6.14
N ALA A 126 22.69 7.47 5.49
CA ALA A 126 22.96 8.85 5.86
C ALA A 126 22.40 9.22 7.26
N TYR A 127 21.26 8.66 7.65
CA TYR A 127 20.70 8.85 9.00
C TYR A 127 21.65 8.33 10.10
N PHE A 128 22.40 7.27 9.81
CA PHE A 128 23.42 6.69 10.71
C PHE A 128 24.82 7.28 10.51
N ALA A 129 24.96 8.48 9.95
CA ALA A 129 26.27 9.12 9.77
C ALA A 129 27.06 9.29 11.07
N GLY A 130 26.36 9.43 12.23
CA GLY A 130 27.00 9.52 13.55
C GLY A 130 27.37 8.16 14.16
N ASP A 131 26.88 7.02 13.61
CA ASP A 131 27.23 5.67 14.05
C ASP A 131 27.14 4.67 12.90
N THR A 132 28.05 4.81 11.95
CA THR A 132 28.13 3.95 10.76
C THR A 132 28.48 2.49 11.09
N LEU A 133 29.20 2.26 12.19
CA LEU A 133 29.54 0.90 12.63
C LEU A 133 28.31 0.14 13.13
N LEU A 134 27.40 0.81 13.84
CA LEU A 134 26.14 0.23 14.25
C LEU A 134 25.29 -0.14 13.04
N HIS A 135 25.18 0.75 12.05
CA HIS A 135 24.46 0.46 10.81
C HIS A 135 25.02 -0.77 10.09
N GLN A 136 26.36 -0.83 9.88
CA GLN A 136 27.00 -1.95 9.20
C GLN A 136 26.78 -3.28 9.93
N ARG A 137 26.92 -3.28 11.26
CA ARG A 137 26.68 -4.46 12.09
C ARG A 137 25.23 -4.95 11.98
N LYS A 138 24.25 -4.04 12.07
CA LYS A 138 22.83 -4.41 11.97
C LYS A 138 22.47 -4.87 10.56
N LEU A 139 23.03 -4.26 9.53
CA LEU A 139 22.84 -4.70 8.16
C LEU A 139 23.33 -6.14 7.96
N ALA A 140 24.52 -6.47 8.47
CA ALA A 140 25.07 -7.83 8.39
C ALA A 140 24.18 -8.84 9.12
N GLU A 141 23.65 -8.47 10.31
CA GLU A 141 22.71 -9.28 11.06
C GLU A 141 21.42 -9.56 10.27
N TYR A 142 20.82 -8.52 9.67
CA TYR A 142 19.59 -8.67 8.86
C TYR A 142 19.85 -9.54 7.62
N GLN A 143 20.93 -9.30 6.89
CA GLN A 143 21.32 -10.12 5.73
C GLN A 143 21.51 -11.60 6.06
N GLN A 144 22.07 -11.88 7.23
CA GLN A 144 22.26 -13.25 7.71
C GLN A 144 20.92 -13.89 8.14
N SER A 145 20.03 -13.10 8.75
CA SER A 145 18.79 -13.58 9.33
C SER A 145 17.63 -13.67 8.33
N GLU A 146 17.69 -12.92 7.24
CA GLU A 146 16.58 -12.74 6.30
C GLU A 146 16.08 -14.06 5.70
N CYS A 147 17.00 -14.95 5.33
CA CYS A 147 16.62 -16.27 4.81
C CYS A 147 15.82 -17.12 5.80
N GLY A 148 16.02 -16.92 7.10
CA GLY A 148 15.31 -17.62 8.16
C GLY A 148 13.89 -17.08 8.42
N LEU A 149 13.54 -15.91 7.87
CA LEU A 149 12.20 -15.34 8.04
C LEU A 149 11.15 -15.95 7.11
N TYR A 150 11.58 -16.68 6.10
CA TYR A 150 10.72 -17.24 5.07
C TYR A 150 10.91 -18.77 4.99
N SER A 151 9.83 -19.49 4.76
CA SER A 151 9.92 -20.90 4.37
C SER A 151 10.60 -21.04 3.01
N TYR A 152 11.05 -22.26 2.68
CA TYR A 152 11.65 -22.52 1.37
C TYR A 152 10.71 -22.14 0.20
N ASN A 153 9.42 -22.45 0.32
CA ASN A 153 8.44 -22.14 -0.70
C ASN A 153 8.19 -20.62 -0.83
N GLU A 154 8.04 -19.91 0.30
CA GLU A 154 7.95 -18.43 0.28
C GLU A 154 9.18 -17.82 -0.40
N TRP A 155 10.38 -18.34 -0.13
CA TRP A 155 11.61 -17.85 -0.75
C TRP A 155 11.65 -18.09 -2.28
N GLN A 156 11.18 -19.26 -2.76
CA GLN A 156 11.06 -19.53 -4.18
C GLN A 156 10.08 -18.58 -4.86
N VAL A 157 8.93 -18.33 -4.23
CA VAL A 157 7.93 -17.36 -4.73
C VAL A 157 8.52 -15.96 -4.79
N ARG A 158 9.18 -15.49 -3.73
CA ARG A 158 9.83 -14.16 -3.70
C ARG A 158 10.85 -14.00 -4.82
N ARG A 159 11.71 -15.00 -5.03
CA ARG A 159 12.67 -14.98 -6.14
C ARG A 159 11.98 -14.85 -7.49
N LYS A 160 10.89 -15.59 -7.69
CA LYS A 160 10.12 -15.51 -8.94
C LYS A 160 9.42 -14.16 -9.11
N LEU A 161 8.87 -13.61 -8.05
CA LEU A 161 8.30 -12.26 -8.07
C LEU A 161 9.35 -11.21 -8.45
N TRP A 162 10.54 -11.31 -7.91
CA TRP A 162 11.65 -10.42 -8.29
C TRP A 162 12.00 -10.53 -9.78
N GLU A 163 12.09 -11.74 -10.34
CA GLU A 163 12.30 -11.95 -11.79
C GLU A 163 11.20 -11.28 -12.62
N LEU A 164 9.94 -11.42 -12.22
CA LEU A 164 8.79 -10.81 -12.89
C LEU A 164 8.81 -9.28 -12.80
N GLN A 165 9.22 -8.71 -11.68
CA GLN A 165 9.43 -7.26 -11.54
C GLN A 165 10.52 -6.75 -12.49
N GLN A 166 11.66 -7.45 -12.59
CA GLN A 166 12.73 -7.05 -13.53
C GLN A 166 12.23 -7.09 -14.98
N MET A 167 11.46 -8.11 -15.35
CA MET A 167 10.84 -8.22 -16.67
C MET A 167 9.87 -7.06 -16.94
N ASP A 168 9.01 -6.73 -15.98
CA ASP A 168 8.06 -5.62 -16.07
C ASP A 168 8.79 -4.29 -16.30
N GLN A 169 9.77 -3.97 -15.46
CA GLN A 169 10.54 -2.73 -15.55
C GLN A 169 11.38 -2.65 -16.83
N MET A 170 11.88 -3.77 -17.33
CA MET A 170 12.59 -3.83 -18.61
C MET A 170 11.65 -3.55 -19.78
N ALA A 171 10.45 -4.15 -19.79
CA ALA A 171 9.46 -3.92 -20.83
C ALA A 171 9.02 -2.44 -20.89
N ILE A 172 8.81 -1.79 -19.73
CA ILE A 172 8.51 -0.35 -19.66
C ILE A 172 9.65 0.48 -20.25
N LYS A 173 10.90 0.21 -19.86
CA LYS A 173 12.06 0.93 -20.42
C LYS A 173 12.21 0.74 -21.93
N LEU A 174 11.88 -0.44 -22.44
CA LEU A 174 11.90 -0.72 -23.88
C LEU A 174 10.76 0.02 -24.61
N SER A 175 9.59 0.19 -23.98
CA SER A 175 8.48 0.95 -24.56
C SER A 175 8.79 2.45 -24.69
N ASP A 176 9.66 2.98 -23.85
CA ASP A 176 10.08 4.39 -23.86
C ASP A 176 11.20 4.69 -24.87
N LEU A 177 11.65 3.70 -25.66
CA LEU A 177 12.73 3.91 -26.62
C LEU A 177 12.30 4.84 -27.76
N PRO A 178 13.12 5.84 -28.10
CA PRO A 178 12.83 6.75 -29.22
C PRO A 178 12.69 5.99 -30.54
N GLY A 179 11.60 6.23 -31.25
CA GLY A 179 11.36 5.63 -32.56
C GLY A 179 10.62 4.29 -32.54
N LEU A 180 10.18 3.83 -31.35
CA LEU A 180 9.26 2.70 -31.27
C LEU A 180 7.88 3.12 -31.82
N ASP A 181 7.32 2.32 -32.71
CA ASP A 181 5.95 2.52 -33.19
C ASP A 181 4.95 2.24 -32.06
N HIS A 182 3.98 3.13 -31.91
CA HIS A 182 2.94 3.03 -30.88
C HIS A 182 2.18 1.69 -30.91
N GLU A 183 1.93 1.12 -32.10
CA GLU A 183 1.29 -0.19 -32.22
C GLU A 183 2.19 -1.30 -31.64
N MET A 184 3.49 -1.21 -31.86
CA MET A 184 4.47 -2.15 -31.32
C MET A 184 4.60 -2.02 -29.80
N GLU A 185 4.61 -0.78 -29.28
CA GLU A 185 4.57 -0.49 -27.85
C GLU A 185 3.37 -1.18 -27.18
N VAL A 186 2.16 -0.93 -27.69
CA VAL A 186 0.92 -1.51 -27.16
C VAL A 186 0.97 -3.03 -27.17
N ARG A 187 1.43 -3.64 -28.29
CA ARG A 187 1.59 -5.11 -28.39
C ARG A 187 2.58 -5.67 -27.37
N MET A 188 3.71 -4.99 -27.18
CA MET A 188 4.73 -5.42 -26.23
C MET A 188 4.23 -5.35 -24.79
N LEU A 189 3.53 -4.28 -24.42
CA LEU A 189 2.94 -4.15 -23.07
C LEU A 189 1.83 -5.20 -22.84
N ALA A 190 0.97 -5.43 -23.82
CA ALA A 190 -0.06 -6.47 -23.73
C ALA A 190 0.55 -7.88 -23.60
N PHE A 191 1.62 -8.16 -24.34
CA PHE A 191 2.35 -9.43 -24.24
C PHE A 191 2.98 -9.60 -22.86
N LYS A 192 3.64 -8.55 -22.33
CA LYS A 192 4.18 -8.51 -20.96
C LYS A 192 3.08 -8.82 -19.93
N ASP A 193 1.94 -8.16 -20.00
CA ASP A 193 0.83 -8.35 -19.07
C ASP A 193 0.27 -9.77 -19.12
N SER A 194 0.23 -10.38 -20.31
CA SER A 194 -0.18 -11.78 -20.46
C SER A 194 0.79 -12.77 -19.78
N ILE A 195 2.10 -12.52 -19.88
CA ILE A 195 3.13 -13.34 -19.20
C ILE A 195 3.01 -13.16 -17.68
N LEU A 196 2.86 -11.93 -17.19
CA LEU A 196 2.69 -11.66 -15.76
C LEU A 196 1.47 -12.41 -15.21
N LYS A 197 0.33 -12.30 -15.89
CA LYS A 197 -0.92 -12.98 -15.50
C LYS A 197 -0.73 -14.49 -15.43
N ALA A 198 -0.17 -15.10 -16.48
CA ALA A 198 0.08 -16.54 -16.53
C ALA A 198 1.05 -16.99 -15.42
N SER A 199 2.13 -16.23 -15.21
CA SER A 199 3.14 -16.57 -14.19
C SER A 199 2.58 -16.46 -12.77
N ILE A 200 1.77 -15.45 -12.46
CA ILE A 200 1.14 -15.31 -11.13
C ILE A 200 0.10 -16.41 -10.91
N ALA A 201 -0.70 -16.74 -11.92
CA ALA A 201 -1.64 -17.86 -11.84
C ALA A 201 -0.90 -19.19 -11.59
N GLN A 202 0.25 -19.41 -12.24
CA GLN A 202 1.07 -20.59 -12.03
C GLN A 202 1.65 -20.62 -10.61
N LEU A 203 2.17 -19.49 -10.10
CA LEU A 203 2.68 -19.41 -8.71
C LEU A 203 1.59 -19.77 -7.68
N ARG A 204 0.37 -19.31 -7.88
CA ARG A 204 -0.76 -19.67 -7.01
C ARG A 204 -1.12 -21.16 -7.08
N ALA A 205 -1.02 -21.77 -8.26
CA ALA A 205 -1.27 -23.19 -8.44
C ALA A 205 -0.16 -24.05 -7.82
N ASP A 206 1.11 -23.62 -7.94
CA ASP A 206 2.27 -24.37 -7.45
C ASP A 206 2.44 -24.25 -5.92
N TYR A 207 1.95 -23.16 -5.31
CA TYR A 207 2.11 -22.85 -3.88
C TYR A 207 0.76 -22.50 -3.23
N PRO A 208 -0.21 -23.43 -3.22
CA PRO A 208 -1.56 -23.17 -2.72
C PRO A 208 -1.63 -22.88 -1.22
N GLU A 209 -0.58 -23.21 -0.47
CA GLU A 209 -0.45 -22.90 0.97
C GLU A 209 -0.14 -21.41 1.22
N ILE A 210 0.29 -20.67 0.20
CA ILE A 210 0.57 -19.24 0.27
C ILE A 210 -0.69 -18.49 -0.14
N GLU A 211 -1.42 -17.98 0.85
CA GLU A 211 -2.71 -17.30 0.65
C GLU A 211 -2.66 -16.15 -0.36
N ASP A 212 -1.58 -15.34 -0.32
CA ASP A 212 -1.35 -14.25 -1.26
C ASP A 212 0.12 -14.19 -1.67
N VAL A 213 0.42 -14.77 -2.83
CA VAL A 213 1.78 -14.81 -3.36
C VAL A 213 2.36 -13.40 -3.59
N LEU A 214 1.53 -12.42 -3.96
CA LEU A 214 1.99 -11.05 -4.18
C LEU A 214 2.35 -10.33 -2.88
N SER A 215 1.73 -10.69 -1.75
CA SER A 215 1.98 -10.04 -0.46
C SER A 215 3.33 -10.41 0.15
N LEU A 216 4.03 -11.40 -0.38
CA LEU A 216 5.37 -11.75 0.05
C LEU A 216 6.41 -10.71 -0.34
N ASP A 217 6.10 -9.84 -1.29
CA ASP A 217 6.97 -8.75 -1.72
C ASP A 217 6.13 -7.48 -1.96
N PHE A 218 6.48 -6.40 -1.27
CA PHE A 218 5.74 -5.14 -1.35
C PHE A 218 5.73 -4.56 -2.77
N PHE A 219 6.88 -4.56 -3.46
CA PHE A 219 6.98 -4.04 -4.82
C PHE A 219 6.22 -4.93 -5.80
N ALA A 220 6.27 -6.25 -5.63
CA ALA A 220 5.47 -7.16 -6.44
C ALA A 220 3.98 -6.86 -6.30
N LYS A 221 3.50 -6.69 -5.09
CA LYS A 221 2.11 -6.35 -4.84
C LYS A 221 1.71 -5.04 -5.51
N PHE A 222 2.53 -4.02 -5.39
CA PHE A 222 2.25 -2.71 -5.98
C PHE A 222 2.36 -2.71 -7.51
N LEU A 223 3.49 -3.16 -8.07
CA LEU A 223 3.75 -3.08 -9.51
C LEU A 223 2.98 -4.15 -10.28
N LEU A 224 3.17 -5.42 -9.93
CA LEU A 224 2.57 -6.53 -10.66
C LEU A 224 1.06 -6.60 -10.43
N GLY A 225 0.60 -6.34 -9.20
CA GLY A 225 -0.82 -6.27 -8.87
C GLY A 225 -1.54 -5.24 -9.74
N ARG A 226 -1.00 -4.03 -9.87
CA ARG A 226 -1.59 -2.96 -10.69
C ARG A 226 -1.77 -3.37 -12.16
N HIS A 227 -0.77 -4.05 -12.76
CA HIS A 227 -0.86 -4.53 -14.13
C HIS A 227 -1.87 -5.66 -14.28
N LEU A 228 -1.86 -6.63 -13.35
CA LEU A 228 -2.83 -7.73 -13.33
C LEU A 228 -4.26 -7.21 -13.25
N TYR A 229 -4.51 -6.25 -12.37
CA TYR A 229 -5.85 -5.70 -12.13
C TYR A 229 -6.33 -4.84 -13.29
N SER A 230 -5.44 -4.13 -13.98
CA SER A 230 -5.80 -3.38 -15.19
C SER A 230 -6.19 -4.30 -16.34
N ALA A 231 -5.56 -5.48 -16.44
CA ALA A 231 -5.80 -6.44 -17.49
C ALA A 231 -7.05 -7.32 -17.27
N ASP A 232 -7.42 -7.53 -16.00
CA ASP A 232 -8.58 -8.35 -15.62
C ASP A 232 -9.36 -7.69 -14.48
N PRO A 233 -10.27 -6.81 -14.85
CA PRO A 233 -11.12 -6.11 -13.91
C PRO A 233 -11.98 -7.04 -13.04
N ASP A 234 -12.50 -8.08 -13.57
CA ASP A 234 -13.39 -8.96 -12.81
C ASP A 234 -12.61 -9.72 -11.73
N TYR A 235 -11.34 -10.09 -12.02
CA TYR A 235 -10.45 -10.71 -11.04
C TYR A 235 -10.25 -9.86 -9.78
N TRP A 236 -10.08 -8.55 -9.94
CA TRP A 236 -9.93 -7.67 -8.77
C TRP A 236 -11.18 -7.69 -7.90
N PHE A 237 -12.38 -7.54 -8.48
CA PHE A 237 -13.64 -7.54 -7.73
C PHE A 237 -13.92 -8.89 -7.05
N GLU A 238 -13.49 -10.00 -7.65
CA GLU A 238 -13.73 -11.33 -7.10
C GLU A 238 -12.73 -11.70 -5.99
N VAL A 239 -11.49 -11.21 -6.05
CA VAL A 239 -10.39 -11.66 -5.18
C VAL A 239 -9.88 -10.55 -4.26
N GLU A 240 -9.44 -9.43 -4.84
CA GLU A 240 -8.73 -8.41 -4.06
C GLU A 240 -9.67 -7.44 -3.35
N TYR A 241 -10.80 -7.12 -3.93
CA TYR A 241 -11.76 -6.23 -3.30
C TYR A 241 -12.31 -6.78 -1.98
N PRO A 242 -12.81 -8.04 -1.91
CA PRO A 242 -13.23 -8.65 -0.65
C PRO A 242 -12.12 -8.64 0.41
N ARG A 243 -10.89 -8.90 -0.01
CA ARG A 243 -9.73 -8.89 0.87
C ARG A 243 -9.40 -7.49 1.37
N SER A 244 -9.34 -6.51 0.48
CA SER A 244 -9.09 -5.10 0.84
C SER A 244 -10.13 -4.59 1.82
N ARG A 245 -11.39 -4.98 1.60
CA ARG A 245 -12.50 -4.68 2.50
C ARG A 245 -12.32 -5.33 3.88
N MET A 246 -11.98 -6.61 3.93
CA MET A 246 -11.71 -7.32 5.18
C MET A 246 -10.56 -6.66 5.96
N LEU A 247 -9.47 -6.28 5.29
CA LEU A 247 -8.35 -5.57 5.90
C LEU A 247 -8.78 -4.20 6.43
N LEU A 248 -9.62 -3.48 5.68
CA LEU A 248 -10.16 -2.20 6.13
C LEU A 248 -11.04 -2.36 7.37
N GLU A 249 -11.99 -3.30 7.36
CA GLU A 249 -12.91 -3.56 8.47
C GLU A 249 -12.20 -4.08 9.73
N SER A 250 -11.05 -4.75 9.58
CA SER A 250 -10.22 -5.25 10.70
C SER A 250 -9.20 -4.26 11.27
N GLY A 251 -9.10 -3.05 10.72
CA GLY A 251 -8.11 -2.05 11.13
C GLY A 251 -6.70 -2.27 10.58
N GLN A 252 -6.48 -3.29 9.76
CA GLN A 252 -5.18 -3.63 9.18
C GLN A 252 -4.92 -2.95 7.83
N GLY A 253 -5.98 -2.47 7.17
CA GLY A 253 -5.89 -1.77 5.90
C GLY A 253 -5.53 -0.29 6.03
N SER A 254 -5.78 0.42 4.92
CA SER A 254 -5.73 1.87 4.83
C SER A 254 -6.94 2.37 4.04
N PRO A 255 -7.72 3.33 4.59
CA PRO A 255 -8.84 3.93 3.86
C PRO A 255 -8.42 4.56 2.52
N ASP A 256 -7.27 5.25 2.48
CA ASP A 256 -6.76 5.84 1.23
C ASP A 256 -6.44 4.79 0.18
N SER A 257 -5.71 3.73 0.57
CA SER A 257 -5.36 2.64 -0.35
C SER A 257 -6.59 1.91 -0.85
N TYR A 258 -7.57 1.67 0.04
CA TYR A 258 -8.83 1.05 -0.31
C TYR A 258 -9.60 1.92 -1.32
N ALA A 259 -9.81 3.20 -1.01
CA ALA A 259 -10.52 4.14 -1.84
C ALA A 259 -9.84 4.33 -3.21
N HIS A 260 -8.50 4.50 -3.23
CA HIS A 260 -7.74 4.65 -4.46
C HIS A 260 -7.86 3.41 -5.36
N THR A 261 -7.71 2.22 -4.78
CA THR A 261 -7.81 0.97 -5.54
C THR A 261 -9.22 0.77 -6.08
N TYR A 262 -10.24 1.04 -5.30
CA TYR A 262 -11.64 0.95 -5.71
C TYR A 262 -11.96 1.91 -6.86
N ASP A 263 -11.61 3.19 -6.73
CA ASP A 263 -11.81 4.20 -7.77
C ASP A 263 -11.04 3.88 -9.05
N PHE A 264 -9.77 3.52 -8.93
CA PHE A 264 -8.93 3.09 -10.05
C PHE A 264 -9.65 2.02 -10.87
N TYR A 265 -10.26 1.11 -10.18
CA TYR A 265 -10.93 -0.02 -10.74
C TYR A 265 -12.23 0.33 -11.45
N LEU A 266 -13.12 1.07 -10.77
CA LEU A 266 -14.38 1.53 -11.36
C LEU A 266 -14.14 2.31 -12.65
N VAL A 267 -13.19 3.24 -12.62
CA VAL A 267 -12.91 4.12 -13.75
C VAL A 267 -12.25 3.35 -14.90
N ARG A 268 -11.24 2.51 -14.62
CA ARG A 268 -10.51 1.76 -15.65
C ARG A 268 -11.35 0.68 -16.32
N SER A 269 -12.26 0.05 -15.60
CA SER A 269 -13.16 -0.96 -16.15
C SER A 269 -14.37 -0.37 -16.89
N GLY A 270 -14.56 0.96 -16.85
CA GLY A 270 -15.75 1.62 -17.38
C GLY A 270 -17.04 1.29 -16.63
N LYS A 271 -16.95 0.70 -15.42
CA LYS A 271 -18.09 0.31 -14.59
C LYS A 271 -18.71 1.49 -13.83
N GLY A 272 -17.99 2.60 -13.70
CA GLY A 272 -18.51 3.78 -13.00
C GLY A 272 -17.55 4.97 -13.00
N LYS A 273 -17.98 6.02 -12.28
CA LYS A 273 -17.17 7.19 -11.95
C LYS A 273 -16.39 6.92 -10.66
N SER A 274 -15.43 7.79 -10.34
CA SER A 274 -14.74 7.79 -9.05
C SER A 274 -15.76 7.90 -7.91
N TYR A 275 -15.70 6.98 -6.97
CA TYR A 275 -16.64 6.86 -5.86
C TYR A 275 -16.17 7.62 -4.61
N TYR A 276 -14.86 7.59 -4.38
CA TYR A 276 -14.20 8.24 -3.25
C TYR A 276 -13.40 9.49 -3.63
N GLY A 277 -13.34 9.85 -4.90
CA GLY A 277 -12.56 10.99 -5.36
C GLY A 277 -11.05 10.78 -5.34
N GLN A 278 -10.57 9.53 -5.25
CA GLN A 278 -9.13 9.22 -5.15
C GLN A 278 -8.46 8.97 -6.50
N TYR A 279 -9.24 8.55 -7.51
CA TYR A 279 -8.70 8.32 -8.85
C TYR A 279 -9.72 8.67 -9.94
N GLY A 280 -9.24 9.30 -11.02
CA GLY A 280 -10.03 9.54 -12.23
C GLY A 280 -11.21 10.51 -12.03
N CYS A 281 -11.13 11.42 -11.07
CA CYS A 281 -12.09 12.50 -10.95
C CYS A 281 -12.02 13.44 -12.15
N SER A 282 -13.17 13.81 -12.70
CA SER A 282 -13.28 14.87 -13.69
C SER A 282 -13.01 16.24 -13.06
N ASP A 283 -12.47 17.18 -13.84
CA ASP A 283 -12.31 18.57 -13.41
C ASP A 283 -13.66 19.30 -13.32
N ASP A 284 -14.70 18.73 -13.93
CA ASP A 284 -16.06 19.29 -14.01
C ASP A 284 -17.01 18.75 -12.92
N LEU A 285 -16.49 18.40 -11.72
CA LEU A 285 -17.34 17.93 -10.62
C LEU A 285 -18.32 19.02 -10.19
N THR A 286 -19.60 18.67 -10.13
CA THR A 286 -20.62 19.53 -9.56
C THR A 286 -20.57 19.49 -8.03
N SER A 287 -21.24 20.45 -7.38
CA SER A 287 -21.42 20.41 -5.91
C SER A 287 -22.15 19.16 -5.44
N ALA A 288 -23.07 18.61 -6.25
CA ALA A 288 -23.78 17.37 -5.95
C ALA A 288 -22.80 16.16 -5.99
N ASP A 289 -21.94 16.07 -7.02
CA ASP A 289 -20.93 15.02 -7.12
C ASP A 289 -19.95 15.08 -5.91
N THR A 290 -19.55 16.28 -5.52
CA THR A 290 -18.68 16.48 -4.35
C THR A 290 -19.37 16.06 -3.05
N ALA A 291 -20.67 16.33 -2.90
CA ALA A 291 -21.42 15.93 -1.72
C ALA A 291 -21.57 14.39 -1.64
N GLU A 292 -21.81 13.73 -2.77
CA GLU A 292 -21.89 12.27 -2.85
C GLU A 292 -20.52 11.62 -2.52
N ILE A 293 -19.44 12.11 -3.11
CA ILE A 293 -18.08 11.65 -2.79
C ILE A 293 -17.82 11.81 -1.28
N ASN A 294 -18.15 12.94 -0.69
CA ASN A 294 -17.91 13.19 0.72
C ASN A 294 -18.75 12.29 1.63
N TYR A 295 -19.97 11.94 1.22
CA TYR A 295 -20.79 10.96 1.93
C TYR A 295 -20.06 9.61 2.00
N HIS A 296 -19.59 9.08 0.87
CA HIS A 296 -18.87 7.80 0.82
C HIS A 296 -17.52 7.83 1.56
N ARG A 297 -16.79 8.94 1.46
CA ARG A 297 -15.54 9.15 2.20
C ARG A 297 -15.76 9.08 3.72
N ALA A 298 -16.85 9.69 4.20
CA ALA A 298 -17.20 9.66 5.62
C ALA A 298 -17.48 8.24 6.13
N ASP A 299 -18.02 7.35 5.29
CA ASP A 299 -18.32 5.97 5.67
C ASP A 299 -17.07 5.15 6.02
N ILE A 300 -15.94 5.45 5.38
CA ILE A 300 -14.65 4.79 5.61
C ILE A 300 -13.64 5.66 6.39
N GLY A 301 -14.07 6.82 6.88
CA GLY A 301 -13.24 7.68 7.73
C GLY A 301 -12.21 8.52 6.99
N LEU A 302 -12.42 8.79 5.69
CA LEU A 302 -11.61 9.75 4.94
C LEU A 302 -12.08 11.19 5.20
N GLU A 303 -11.13 12.12 5.19
CA GLU A 303 -11.40 13.54 5.23
C GLU A 303 -12.23 13.98 4.00
N PRO A 304 -13.03 15.05 4.10
CA PRO A 304 -13.77 15.56 2.97
C PRO A 304 -12.88 15.83 1.76
N PHE A 305 -13.42 15.52 0.59
CA PHE A 305 -12.78 15.83 -0.67
C PHE A 305 -12.89 17.33 -0.96
N GLU A 306 -11.77 18.01 -1.01
CA GLU A 306 -11.70 19.42 -1.40
C GLU A 306 -11.20 19.51 -2.84
N ALA A 307 -12.06 19.92 -3.76
CA ALA A 307 -11.72 20.03 -5.19
C ALA A 307 -10.50 20.94 -5.44
N GLU A 308 -10.31 21.97 -4.59
CA GLU A 308 -9.18 22.91 -4.67
C GLU A 308 -7.83 22.30 -4.27
N ARG A 309 -7.81 21.17 -3.58
CA ARG A 309 -6.55 20.47 -3.25
C ARG A 309 -5.96 19.68 -4.39
N ARG A 310 -6.66 19.53 -5.52
CA ARG A 310 -6.16 18.82 -6.69
C ARG A 310 -4.84 19.37 -7.20
N ASP A 311 -4.66 20.70 -7.21
CA ASP A 311 -3.47 21.35 -7.76
C ASP A 311 -2.25 21.33 -6.82
N LYS A 312 -2.40 20.96 -5.55
CA LYS A 312 -1.32 21.12 -4.57
C LYS A 312 -0.76 19.83 -3.99
N ASN A 313 -1.49 18.72 -4.02
CA ASN A 313 -1.08 17.49 -3.31
C ASN A 313 -1.43 16.16 -3.99
N VAL A 314 -1.55 16.11 -5.29
CA VAL A 314 -1.30 14.84 -5.97
C VAL A 314 0.22 14.64 -5.94
N ILE A 315 0.74 14.41 -4.76
CA ILE A 315 1.96 13.64 -4.64
C ILE A 315 1.51 12.24 -5.07
N TYR A 316 1.60 11.98 -6.38
CA TYR A 316 1.85 10.63 -6.80
C TYR A 316 3.05 10.24 -5.96
N ILE A 317 2.84 9.40 -4.96
CA ILE A 317 3.92 8.68 -4.35
C ILE A 317 4.44 7.79 -5.48
N THR A 318 5.30 8.37 -6.32
CA THR A 318 6.22 7.66 -7.16
C THR A 318 7.21 7.07 -6.17
N TYR A 319 6.90 5.84 -5.75
CA TYR A 319 7.80 5.02 -4.98
C TYR A 319 8.96 4.56 -5.85
#